data_39a96f6c14ad08a40a98d9316ee96b4d
#
_entry.id   39a96f6c14ad08a40a98d9316ee96b4d
#
_cell.length_a   1.000
_cell.length_b   1.000
_cell.length_c   1.000
_cell.angle_alpha   90.00
_cell.angle_beta   90.00
_cell.angle_gamma   90.00
#
_symmetry.space_group_name_H-M   'P 1'
#
loop_
_entity.id
_entity.type
_entity.pdbx_description
1 polymer ?
#
loop_
_entity_poly.entity_id
_entity_poly.type
_entity_poly.pdbx_seq_one_letter_code
_entity_poly.pdbx_strand_id
1 'polypeptide(L)'
;MHSIHLEGITEKDKWDSDEPYLLKYRHPFWNDKQKYLDLEYHHGGMDMMLLRSFVHSIRHGENTVIDAYDSATMLAIPVLTEESIQHGSAPVAIPDFTAGRWIDRPLAPPSMFSLDAYYPEFFPEGWTIE
;
A
#
# COMPACT_ATOMS: atom_id res chain seq x y z
N MET A 1 0.08 -8.46 -21.32
CA MET A 1 -0.78 -7.47 -22.01
C MET A 1 -2.13 -7.58 -21.32
N HIS A 2 -2.63 -6.50 -20.80
CA HIS A 2 -3.96 -6.44 -20.20
C HIS A 2 -4.92 -5.84 -21.21
N SER A 3 -6.18 -6.20 -21.14
CA SER A 3 -7.22 -5.67 -22.03
C SER A 3 -8.43 -5.22 -21.22
N ILE A 4 -9.12 -4.22 -21.73
CA ILE A 4 -10.28 -3.60 -21.10
C ILE A 4 -11.44 -3.52 -22.08
N HIS A 5 -12.65 -3.73 -21.57
CA HIS A 5 -13.87 -3.43 -22.29
C HIS A 5 -14.65 -2.37 -21.51
N LEU A 6 -14.94 -1.24 -22.15
CA LEU A 6 -15.71 -0.14 -21.56
C LEU A 6 -17.02 0.01 -22.32
N GLU A 7 -18.13 -0.22 -21.65
CA GLU A 7 -19.47 -0.08 -22.24
C GLU A 7 -19.67 1.34 -22.79
N GLY A 8 -20.15 1.43 -24.04
CA GLY A 8 -20.35 2.70 -24.72
C GLY A 8 -19.10 3.36 -25.32
N ILE A 9 -17.90 2.79 -25.10
CA ILE A 9 -16.61 3.26 -25.64
C ILE A 9 -15.98 2.20 -26.53
N THR A 10 -15.77 1.01 -25.99
CA THR A 10 -15.21 -0.10 -26.75
C THR A 10 -16.26 -0.72 -27.64
N GLU A 11 -15.90 -1.08 -28.88
CA GLU A 11 -16.81 -1.75 -29.81
C GLU A 11 -17.32 -3.07 -29.20
N LYS A 12 -18.60 -3.36 -29.44
CA LYS A 12 -19.25 -4.54 -28.88
C LYS A 12 -18.45 -5.81 -29.19
N ASP A 13 -18.28 -6.65 -28.20
CA ASP A 13 -17.57 -7.92 -28.26
C ASP A 13 -16.05 -7.80 -28.59
N LYS A 14 -15.48 -6.59 -28.47
CA LYS A 14 -14.04 -6.34 -28.59
C LYS A 14 -13.42 -5.92 -27.26
N TRP A 15 -12.13 -6.08 -27.18
CA TRP A 15 -11.31 -5.68 -26.06
C TRP A 15 -10.18 -4.79 -26.54
N ASP A 16 -10.05 -3.61 -25.94
CA ASP A 16 -8.97 -2.67 -26.23
C ASP A 16 -7.76 -2.93 -25.31
N SER A 17 -6.60 -2.40 -25.71
CA SER A 17 -5.46 -2.31 -24.78
C SER A 17 -5.83 -1.36 -23.63
N ASP A 18 -5.45 -1.72 -22.40
CA ASP A 18 -5.61 -0.87 -21.24
C ASP A 18 -4.58 0.28 -21.18
N GLU A 19 -3.53 0.23 -21.98
CA GLU A 19 -2.41 1.17 -21.96
C GLU A 19 -2.81 2.66 -22.09
N PRO A 20 -3.69 3.09 -23.04
CA PRO A 20 -4.14 4.47 -23.12
C PRO A 20 -4.88 4.94 -21.88
N TYR A 21 -5.62 4.05 -21.24
CA TYR A 21 -6.37 4.34 -20.02
C TYR A 21 -5.45 4.43 -18.82
N LEU A 22 -4.48 3.54 -18.70
CA LEU A 22 -3.47 3.60 -17.66
C LEU A 22 -2.68 4.92 -17.74
N LEU A 23 -2.25 5.34 -18.92
CA LEU A 23 -1.54 6.61 -19.11
C LEU A 23 -2.40 7.82 -18.70
N LYS A 24 -3.71 7.80 -19.02
CA LYS A 24 -4.61 8.90 -18.75
C LYS A 24 -5.03 9.00 -17.27
N TYR A 25 -5.25 7.84 -16.63
CA TYR A 25 -5.83 7.76 -15.30
C TYR A 25 -4.84 7.28 -14.24
N ARG A 26 -3.57 7.13 -14.61
CA ARG A 26 -2.52 6.73 -13.69
C ARG A 26 -2.35 7.76 -12.59
N HIS A 27 -2.33 7.30 -11.35
CA HIS A 27 -2.08 8.17 -10.21
C HIS A 27 -0.72 8.90 -10.36
N PRO A 28 -0.61 10.22 -10.09
CA PRO A 28 0.62 11.00 -10.24
C PRO A 28 1.83 10.39 -9.54
N PHE A 29 1.63 9.73 -8.41
CA PHE A 29 2.66 8.97 -7.70
C PHE A 29 3.50 8.08 -8.63
N TRP A 30 2.88 7.35 -9.54
CA TRP A 30 3.58 6.44 -10.42
C TRP A 30 4.49 7.15 -11.44
N ASN A 31 4.12 8.37 -11.84
CA ASN A 31 4.96 9.16 -12.72
C ASN A 31 6.22 9.62 -12.00
N ASP A 32 6.10 10.09 -10.76
CA ASP A 32 7.23 10.54 -9.94
C ASP A 32 8.13 9.39 -9.51
N LYS A 33 7.53 8.22 -9.27
CA LYS A 33 8.24 7.06 -8.74
C LYS A 33 8.67 6.05 -9.80
N GLN A 34 8.43 6.33 -11.09
CA GLN A 34 8.78 5.44 -12.22
C GLN A 34 10.23 4.96 -12.14
N LYS A 35 11.16 5.84 -11.78
CA LYS A 35 12.58 5.50 -11.59
C LYS A 35 12.85 4.36 -10.60
N TYR A 36 11.95 4.11 -9.65
CA TYR A 36 12.07 2.99 -8.71
C TYR A 36 11.51 1.70 -9.28
N LEU A 37 10.51 1.80 -10.15
CA LEU A 37 9.93 0.66 -10.87
C LEU A 37 10.86 0.15 -11.96
N ASP A 38 11.62 1.07 -12.60
CA ASP A 38 12.58 0.75 -13.66
C ASP A 38 13.86 0.06 -13.12
N LEU A 39 14.10 0.17 -11.83
CA LEU A 39 15.11 -0.66 -11.18
C LEU A 39 14.55 -2.07 -11.10
N GLU A 40 14.93 -2.96 -12.01
CA GLU A 40 14.49 -4.36 -12.15
C GLU A 40 14.78 -5.24 -10.91
N TYR A 41 14.57 -4.71 -9.73
CA TYR A 41 14.63 -5.46 -8.48
C TYR A 41 13.30 -6.17 -8.23
N HIS A 42 13.36 -7.26 -7.46
CA HIS A 42 12.23 -8.10 -7.11
C HIS A 42 10.94 -7.31 -6.83
N HIS A 43 9.81 -7.86 -7.23
CA HIS A 43 8.47 -7.29 -7.05
C HIS A 43 8.24 -5.92 -7.73
N GLY A 44 8.89 -5.68 -8.91
CA GLY A 44 8.65 -4.45 -9.67
C GLY A 44 9.09 -3.18 -8.94
N GLY A 45 10.16 -3.24 -8.14
CA GLY A 45 10.72 -2.10 -7.42
C GLY A 45 10.04 -1.78 -6.08
N MET A 46 9.00 -2.49 -5.68
CA MET A 46 8.29 -2.25 -4.41
C MET A 46 9.20 -2.44 -3.20
N ASP A 47 10.07 -3.46 -3.23
CA ASP A 47 11.02 -3.72 -2.13
C ASP A 47 11.96 -2.53 -1.91
N MET A 48 12.38 -1.86 -2.98
CA MET A 48 13.24 -0.67 -2.89
C MET A 48 12.50 0.50 -2.24
N MET A 49 11.23 0.72 -2.59
CA MET A 49 10.41 1.77 -1.97
C MET A 49 10.19 1.51 -0.48
N LEU A 50 9.90 0.26 -0.12
CA LEU A 50 9.73 -0.15 1.27
C LEU A 50 11.01 0.10 2.08
N LEU A 51 12.15 -0.37 1.57
CA LEU A 51 13.44 -0.22 2.24
C LEU A 51 13.85 1.26 2.38
N ARG A 52 13.64 2.06 1.35
CA ARG A 52 13.91 3.51 1.43
C ARG A 52 13.02 4.22 2.43
N SER A 53 11.73 3.89 2.48
CA SER A 53 10.81 4.44 3.48
C SER A 53 11.27 4.09 4.89
N PHE A 54 11.65 2.84 5.12
CA PHE A 54 12.19 2.40 6.41
C PHE A 54 13.46 3.15 6.81
N VAL A 55 14.44 3.22 5.89
CA VAL A 55 15.70 3.95 6.15
C VAL A 55 15.45 5.43 6.39
N HIS A 56 14.52 6.04 5.66
CA HIS A 56 14.13 7.44 5.87
C HIS A 56 13.62 7.65 7.30
N SER A 57 12.65 6.85 7.74
CA SER A 57 12.10 6.94 9.10
C SER A 57 13.19 6.81 10.17
N ILE A 58 14.10 5.85 10.03
CA ILE A 58 15.22 5.68 10.99
C ILE A 58 16.13 6.91 11.02
N ARG A 59 16.49 7.46 9.84
CA ARG A 59 17.40 8.62 9.75
C ARG A 59 16.80 9.90 10.34
N HIS A 60 15.49 10.05 10.30
CA HIS A 60 14.79 11.23 10.80
C HIS A 60 14.18 11.03 12.21
N GLY A 61 14.35 9.84 12.79
CA GLY A 61 13.76 9.53 14.11
C GLY A 61 12.24 9.47 14.10
N GLU A 62 11.66 9.15 12.95
CA GLU A 62 10.22 9.04 12.73
C GLU A 62 9.72 7.61 12.94
N ASN A 63 8.44 7.47 13.22
CA ASN A 63 7.82 6.16 13.24
C ASN A 63 7.78 5.58 11.81
N THR A 64 8.00 4.26 11.71
CA THR A 64 7.83 3.55 10.44
C THR A 64 6.36 3.53 10.02
N VAL A 65 6.11 3.57 8.71
CA VAL A 65 4.74 3.54 8.14
C VAL A 65 4.00 2.27 8.57
N ILE A 66 4.70 1.15 8.62
CA ILE A 66 4.22 -0.11 9.19
C ILE A 66 5.00 -0.33 10.46
N ASP A 67 4.34 -0.27 11.60
CA ASP A 67 4.99 -0.48 12.88
C ASP A 67 5.01 -1.94 13.32
N ALA A 68 5.55 -2.20 14.51
CA ALA A 68 5.67 -3.55 15.07
C ALA A 68 4.30 -4.20 15.33
N TYR A 69 3.28 -3.42 15.66
CA TYR A 69 1.94 -3.94 15.93
C TYR A 69 1.22 -4.32 14.63
N ASP A 70 1.34 -3.50 13.59
CA ASP A 70 0.84 -3.82 12.25
C ASP A 70 1.53 -5.08 11.72
N SER A 71 2.84 -5.15 11.86
CA SER A 71 3.63 -6.31 11.44
C SER A 71 3.23 -7.58 12.21
N ALA A 72 3.03 -7.50 13.51
CA ALA A 72 2.58 -8.62 14.33
C ALA A 72 1.20 -9.11 13.89
N THR A 73 0.28 -8.18 13.63
CA THR A 73 -1.08 -8.51 13.16
C THR A 73 -1.04 -9.20 11.79
N MET A 74 -0.25 -8.67 10.84
CA MET A 74 -0.11 -9.27 9.52
C MET A 74 0.50 -10.68 9.59
N LEU A 75 1.53 -10.86 10.40
CA LEU A 75 2.22 -12.15 10.57
C LEU A 75 1.41 -13.18 11.36
N ALA A 76 0.43 -12.76 12.15
CA ALA A 76 -0.48 -13.67 12.84
C ALA A 76 -1.46 -14.37 11.87
N ILE A 77 -1.81 -13.73 10.74
CA ILE A 77 -2.82 -14.26 9.82
C ILE A 77 -2.47 -15.66 9.30
N PRO A 78 -1.28 -15.94 8.78
CA PRO A 78 -0.95 -17.29 8.31
C PRO A 78 -1.06 -18.35 9.41
N VAL A 79 -0.56 -18.05 10.62
CA VAL A 79 -0.58 -18.97 11.77
C VAL A 79 -2.02 -19.27 12.21
N LEU A 80 -2.85 -18.23 12.36
CA LEU A 80 -4.24 -18.39 12.75
C LEU A 80 -5.08 -19.06 11.64
N THR A 81 -4.71 -18.86 10.38
CA THR A 81 -5.32 -19.57 9.25
C THR A 81 -5.05 -21.06 9.34
N GLU A 82 -3.82 -21.45 9.64
CA GLU A 82 -3.46 -22.86 9.83
C GLU A 82 -4.25 -23.46 11.01
N GLU A 83 -4.32 -22.76 12.12
CA GLU A 83 -5.14 -23.18 13.28
C GLU A 83 -6.61 -23.36 12.90
N SER A 84 -7.20 -22.41 12.17
CA SER A 84 -8.57 -22.51 11.67
C SER A 84 -8.80 -23.76 10.83
N ILE A 85 -7.89 -24.05 9.90
CA ILE A 85 -7.96 -25.24 9.03
C ILE A 85 -7.89 -26.52 9.86
N GLN A 86 -7.00 -26.60 10.83
CA GLN A 86 -6.87 -27.76 11.73
C GLN A 86 -8.15 -28.02 12.55
N HIS A 87 -8.93 -26.97 12.83
CA HIS A 87 -10.20 -27.04 13.53
C HIS A 87 -11.43 -27.06 12.61
N GLY A 88 -11.28 -27.53 11.37
CA GLY A 88 -12.38 -27.66 10.41
C GLY A 88 -12.88 -26.33 9.87
N SER A 89 -12.00 -25.36 9.69
CA SER A 89 -12.30 -23.99 9.25
C SER A 89 -13.17 -23.20 10.24
N ALA A 90 -13.01 -23.49 11.52
CA ALA A 90 -13.68 -22.73 12.58
C ALA A 90 -13.12 -21.30 12.68
N PRO A 91 -13.93 -20.31 13.08
CA PRO A 91 -13.45 -18.97 13.34
C PRO A 91 -12.40 -18.96 14.45
N VAL A 92 -11.29 -18.26 14.22
CA VAL A 92 -10.21 -18.04 15.21
C VAL A 92 -10.10 -16.54 15.47
N ALA A 93 -9.99 -16.15 16.74
CA ALA A 93 -9.85 -14.77 17.12
C ALA A 93 -8.43 -14.26 16.81
N ILE A 94 -8.33 -13.09 16.18
CA ILE A 94 -7.06 -12.39 16.01
C ILE A 94 -6.72 -11.70 17.33
N PRO A 95 -5.53 -11.94 17.95
CA PRO A 95 -5.12 -11.27 19.16
C PRO A 95 -4.99 -9.75 18.96
N ASP A 96 -5.41 -8.98 19.93
CA ASP A 96 -5.13 -7.54 19.95
C ASP A 96 -3.74 -7.28 20.54
N PHE A 97 -2.74 -7.12 19.67
CA PHE A 97 -1.35 -6.85 20.06
C PHE A 97 -1.16 -5.45 20.66
N THR A 98 -2.14 -4.56 20.52
CA THR A 98 -2.08 -3.19 21.05
C THR A 98 -2.66 -3.06 22.46
N ALA A 99 -3.32 -4.10 22.97
CA ALA A 99 -4.09 -4.07 24.21
C ALA A 99 -5.13 -2.91 24.25
N GLY A 100 -5.88 -2.76 23.16
CA GLY A 100 -6.93 -1.75 22.97
C GLY A 100 -6.43 -0.37 22.53
N ARG A 101 -5.13 -0.12 22.50
CA ARG A 101 -4.58 1.21 22.13
C ARG A 101 -4.75 1.59 20.68
N TRP A 102 -5.14 0.66 19.81
CA TRP A 102 -5.44 0.95 18.41
C TRP A 102 -6.57 1.98 18.23
N ILE A 103 -7.48 2.10 19.21
CA ILE A 103 -8.61 3.05 19.18
C ILE A 103 -8.12 4.51 19.17
N ASP A 104 -7.09 4.80 19.97
CA ASP A 104 -6.53 6.15 20.14
C ASP A 104 -5.21 6.34 19.39
N ARG A 105 -4.88 5.38 18.53
CA ARG A 105 -3.62 5.43 17.76
C ARG A 105 -3.68 6.56 16.74
N PRO A 106 -2.71 7.49 16.76
CA PRO A 106 -2.63 8.52 15.73
C PRO A 106 -2.38 7.87 14.36
N LEU A 107 -2.95 8.44 13.32
CA LEU A 107 -2.63 8.04 11.96
C LEU A 107 -1.13 8.20 11.74
N ALA A 108 -0.52 7.23 11.05
CA ALA A 108 0.87 7.35 10.64
C ALA A 108 1.02 8.61 9.77
N PRO A 109 2.08 9.41 9.98
CA PRO A 109 2.32 10.56 9.11
C PRO A 109 2.53 10.05 7.69
N PRO A 110 2.04 10.78 6.68
CA PRO A 110 2.28 10.41 5.30
C PRO A 110 3.80 10.33 5.03
N SER A 111 4.22 9.29 4.34
CA SER A 111 5.60 9.09 3.94
C SER A 111 5.84 9.63 2.52
N MET A 112 7.12 9.71 2.12
CA MET A 112 7.51 10.06 0.75
C MET A 112 6.91 9.13 -0.33
N PHE A 113 6.34 8.00 0.08
CA PHE A 113 5.65 7.02 -0.77
C PHE A 113 4.17 6.91 -0.47
N SER A 114 3.60 7.84 0.28
CA SER A 114 2.16 7.89 0.53
C SER A 114 1.41 8.39 -0.70
N LEU A 115 0.35 7.69 -1.09
CA LEU A 115 -0.52 8.14 -2.19
C LEU A 115 -1.19 9.46 -1.85
N ASP A 116 -1.53 9.63 -0.59
CA ASP A 116 -2.19 10.82 -0.07
C ASP A 116 -1.36 12.09 -0.25
N ALA A 117 -0.04 11.96 -0.34
CA ALA A 117 0.87 13.06 -0.55
C ALA A 117 0.58 13.92 -1.81
N TYR A 118 -0.20 13.39 -2.74
CA TYR A 118 -0.61 14.07 -3.97
C TYR A 118 -1.97 14.78 -3.87
N TYR A 119 -2.59 14.71 -2.72
CA TYR A 119 -3.90 15.32 -2.44
C TYR A 119 -3.82 16.19 -1.17
N PRO A 120 -3.16 17.37 -1.27
CA PRO A 120 -2.91 18.23 -0.12
C PRO A 120 -4.19 18.69 0.59
N GLU A 121 -5.34 18.67 -0.09
CA GLU A 121 -6.64 18.99 0.49
C GLU A 121 -7.09 18.03 1.60
N PHE A 122 -6.49 16.83 1.68
CA PHE A 122 -6.76 15.86 2.73
C PHE A 122 -5.81 15.96 3.92
N PHE A 123 -4.84 16.90 3.85
CA PHE A 123 -3.83 17.05 4.90
C PHE A 123 -4.03 18.33 5.69
N PRO A 124 -3.69 18.34 6.99
CA PRO A 124 -3.67 19.55 7.79
C PRO A 124 -2.72 20.60 7.19
N GLU A 125 -3.07 21.89 7.33
CA GLU A 125 -2.20 22.99 6.93
C GLU A 125 -0.81 22.84 7.57
N GLY A 126 0.24 23.08 6.78
CA GLY A 126 1.64 23.01 7.22
C GLY A 126 2.34 21.68 6.92
N TRP A 127 1.68 20.77 6.24
CA TRP A 127 2.27 19.50 5.84
C TRP A 127 3.02 19.65 4.51
N THR A 128 4.32 19.41 4.53
CA THR A 128 5.16 19.41 3.31
C THR A 128 5.91 18.09 3.19
N ILE A 129 5.98 17.56 1.97
CA ILE A 129 6.84 16.44 1.61
C ILE A 129 8.18 17.02 1.23
N GLU A 130 9.23 16.71 1.98
CA GLU A 130 10.61 16.96 1.58
C GLU A 130 11.18 15.81 0.72
#